data_7576c0c3c4ec66a0675ffebf8420310a
#
_entry.id   7576c0c3c4ec66a0675ffebf8420310a
#
_cell.length_a   1.000
_cell.length_b   1.000
_cell.length_c   1.000
_cell.angle_alpha   90.00
_cell.angle_beta   90.00
_cell.angle_gamma   90.00
#
_symmetry.space_group_name_H-M   'P 1'
#
loop_
_entity.id
_entity.type
_entity.pdbx_description
1 polymer ?
#
loop_
_entity_poly.entity_id
_entity_poly.type
_entity_poly.pdbx_seq_one_letter_code
_entity_poly.pdbx_strand_id
1 'polypeptide(L)'
;AWNGPLKSSELDWKDYIEVRRSQGFTAVQWVATPWRGAPDGDANGEEPFSGTEKISINADYFKRLDQRVEMINRAGLVSVPVLFWAIDGEANPVHSLPDDQAILLGRYMAARWGGVCGAWILAGDGDYTGDRAARWKKIGQGIFGDRPKAPVFIHPKGKSWVFDSFRDEKWLTAIGYQSGHDVDDATNNWIHHGPPSRDWGKLPHRPIVNLEPAYEWQPSYSKNVPISSNHVRRALYWSLLSTPTAGVSYGVAGVWGWDDGDRATPGYPAAGTPPNWRESVTYEGGEQVVHLTEVFQSIDFHKLRPDPAVLIEQPGDDELAKYVAASSAADGSLVVVYTPTEVRLKINVAKLPAPLLANWINPRTGERQEVLAVLRGSALECPAPDAGDWLLVLRAKKPEPEPTGRR
;
A
#
# COMPACT_ATOMS: atom_id res chain seq x y z
N ALA A 1 -9.88 -4.01 1.94
CA ALA A 1 -11.29 -4.36 1.65
C ALA A 1 -12.11 -3.07 1.60
N TRP A 2 -12.22 -2.48 0.40
CA TRP A 2 -12.93 -1.19 0.26
C TRP A 2 -14.35 -1.25 0.80
N ASN A 3 -15.13 -2.26 0.41
CA ASN A 3 -16.54 -2.40 0.75
C ASN A 3 -16.82 -3.24 2.00
N GLY A 4 -15.81 -3.87 2.59
CA GLY A 4 -16.01 -4.79 3.69
C GLY A 4 -16.90 -4.23 4.82
N PRO A 5 -16.55 -3.09 5.46
CA PRO A 5 -17.35 -2.52 6.52
C PRO A 5 -18.78 -2.13 6.12
N LEU A 6 -19.00 -1.77 4.85
CA LEU A 6 -20.32 -1.38 4.35
C LEU A 6 -21.21 -2.60 4.07
N LYS A 7 -20.65 -3.67 3.47
CA LYS A 7 -21.43 -4.81 2.96
C LYS A 7 -21.41 -6.05 3.86
N SER A 8 -20.41 -6.21 4.73
CA SER A 8 -20.27 -7.44 5.51
C SER A 8 -21.28 -7.58 6.63
N SER A 9 -21.65 -8.82 6.94
CA SER A 9 -22.18 -9.15 8.25
C SER A 9 -21.10 -8.94 9.33
N GLU A 10 -21.50 -8.92 10.59
CA GLU A 10 -20.55 -8.81 11.70
C GLU A 10 -19.61 -10.02 11.76
N LEU A 11 -20.16 -11.23 11.55
CA LEU A 11 -19.39 -12.47 11.55
C LEU A 11 -18.39 -12.50 10.39
N ASP A 12 -18.83 -12.19 9.18
CA ASP A 12 -17.94 -12.16 8.00
C ASP A 12 -16.79 -11.17 8.14
N TRP A 13 -17.08 -10.00 8.74
CA TRP A 13 -16.04 -9.00 8.98
C TRP A 13 -15.02 -9.47 10.01
N LYS A 14 -15.49 -10.15 11.06
CA LYS A 14 -14.61 -10.75 12.06
C LYS A 14 -13.70 -11.81 11.44
N ASP A 15 -14.27 -12.74 10.67
CA ASP A 15 -13.52 -13.81 10.00
C ASP A 15 -12.45 -13.21 9.06
N TYR A 16 -12.82 -12.21 8.26
CA TYR A 16 -11.88 -11.51 7.39
C TYR A 16 -10.71 -10.89 8.17
N ILE A 17 -10.99 -10.19 9.26
CA ILE A 17 -9.97 -9.54 10.10
C ILE A 17 -9.02 -10.57 10.71
N GLU A 18 -9.54 -11.70 11.20
CA GLU A 18 -8.74 -12.78 11.78
C GLU A 18 -7.80 -13.41 10.74
N VAL A 19 -8.30 -13.66 9.52
CA VAL A 19 -7.47 -14.16 8.41
C VAL A 19 -6.39 -13.15 8.05
N ARG A 20 -6.73 -11.87 7.84
CA ARG A 20 -5.71 -10.85 7.51
C ARG A 20 -4.66 -10.67 8.59
N ARG A 21 -5.04 -10.75 9.85
CA ARG A 21 -4.09 -10.73 10.96
C ARG A 21 -3.13 -11.93 10.91
N SER A 22 -3.64 -13.14 10.68
CA SER A 22 -2.80 -14.35 10.57
C SER A 22 -1.85 -14.31 9.37
N GLN A 23 -2.24 -13.63 8.29
CA GLN A 23 -1.42 -13.38 7.10
C GLN A 23 -0.41 -12.23 7.28
N GLY A 24 -0.26 -11.67 8.49
CA GLY A 24 0.75 -10.66 8.79
C GLY A 24 0.43 -9.24 8.33
N PHE A 25 -0.80 -8.95 7.91
CA PHE A 25 -1.22 -7.57 7.62
C PHE A 25 -1.19 -6.72 8.88
N THR A 26 -0.88 -5.43 8.72
CA THR A 26 -0.77 -4.47 9.84
C THR A 26 -1.85 -3.40 9.82
N ALA A 27 -2.54 -3.21 8.70
CA ALA A 27 -3.57 -2.20 8.53
C ALA A 27 -4.67 -2.67 7.58
N VAL A 28 -5.84 -2.06 7.69
CA VAL A 28 -6.99 -2.28 6.78
C VAL A 28 -7.46 -0.93 6.25
N GLN A 29 -7.42 -0.78 4.91
CA GLN A 29 -8.05 0.33 4.19
C GLN A 29 -9.49 -0.04 3.87
N TRP A 30 -10.44 0.90 4.09
CA TRP A 30 -11.86 0.70 3.85
C TRP A 30 -12.58 2.01 3.58
N VAL A 31 -13.71 1.98 2.86
CA VAL A 31 -14.50 3.17 2.48
C VAL A 31 -15.59 3.42 3.51
N ALA A 32 -15.68 4.66 3.98
CA ALA A 32 -16.57 5.04 5.07
C ALA A 32 -17.95 5.54 4.61
N THR A 33 -18.10 5.87 3.32
CA THR A 33 -19.37 6.37 2.76
C THR A 33 -19.71 5.56 1.49
N PRO A 34 -20.97 5.47 1.09
CA PRO A 34 -21.35 4.86 -0.19
C PRO A 34 -20.58 5.46 -1.36
N TRP A 35 -20.37 4.66 -2.38
CA TRP A 35 -19.66 5.02 -3.60
C TRP A 35 -20.09 4.08 -4.72
N ARG A 36 -19.60 4.28 -5.94
CA ARG A 36 -20.02 3.47 -7.11
C ARG A 36 -19.90 1.95 -6.92
N GLY A 37 -18.96 1.48 -6.08
CA GLY A 37 -18.81 0.05 -5.73
C GLY A 37 -19.76 -0.44 -4.65
N ALA A 38 -20.46 0.46 -3.94
CA ALA A 38 -21.49 0.21 -2.95
C ALA A 38 -22.51 1.35 -2.98
N PRO A 39 -23.33 1.46 -4.07
CA PRO A 39 -24.20 2.60 -4.31
C PRO A 39 -25.44 2.62 -3.42
N ASP A 40 -25.84 1.48 -2.84
CA ASP A 40 -27.10 1.29 -2.15
C ASP A 40 -26.99 1.51 -0.63
N GLY A 41 -25.99 2.26 -0.18
CA GLY A 41 -25.76 2.45 1.25
C GLY A 41 -24.95 1.30 1.89
N ASP A 42 -25.17 1.10 3.20
CA ASP A 42 -24.58 -0.04 3.90
C ASP A 42 -25.39 -1.34 3.73
N ALA A 43 -25.00 -2.42 4.40
CA ALA A 43 -25.68 -3.72 4.34
C ALA A 43 -27.17 -3.69 4.75
N ASN A 44 -27.62 -2.61 5.40
CA ASN A 44 -29.03 -2.40 5.77
C ASN A 44 -29.75 -1.40 4.85
N GLY A 45 -29.09 -0.91 3.80
CA GLY A 45 -29.60 0.14 2.92
C GLY A 45 -29.63 1.52 3.57
N GLU A 46 -28.83 1.73 4.61
CA GLU A 46 -28.75 3.00 5.33
C GLU A 46 -27.69 3.92 4.71
N GLU A 47 -28.02 5.21 4.66
CA GLU A 47 -27.15 6.26 4.18
C GLU A 47 -26.49 7.03 5.35
N PRO A 48 -25.27 7.58 5.18
CA PRO A 48 -24.57 8.31 6.24
C PRO A 48 -25.23 9.63 6.64
N PHE A 49 -26.07 10.18 5.79
CA PHE A 49 -26.81 11.44 6.03
C PHE A 49 -28.04 11.53 5.12
N SER A 50 -28.89 12.48 5.41
CA SER A 50 -30.00 12.94 4.56
C SER A 50 -29.91 14.44 4.30
N GLY A 51 -30.53 14.91 3.22
CA GLY A 51 -30.47 16.30 2.76
C GLY A 51 -29.30 16.60 1.84
N THR A 52 -29.35 17.72 1.13
CA THR A 52 -28.34 18.12 0.12
C THR A 52 -27.70 19.46 0.46
N GLU A 53 -28.48 20.54 0.59
CA GLU A 53 -27.97 21.87 0.96
C GLU A 53 -27.56 21.97 2.43
N LYS A 54 -28.24 21.23 3.29
CA LYS A 54 -27.95 21.09 4.70
C LYS A 54 -28.18 19.63 5.10
N ILE A 55 -27.12 18.95 5.51
CA ILE A 55 -27.20 17.54 5.87
C ILE A 55 -27.64 17.33 7.32
N SER A 56 -28.33 16.21 7.53
CA SER A 56 -28.59 15.63 8.84
C SER A 56 -27.88 14.30 8.91
N ILE A 57 -26.90 14.17 9.82
CA ILE A 57 -26.03 12.98 9.93
C ILE A 57 -26.83 11.83 10.55
N ASN A 58 -26.74 10.64 9.94
CA ASN A 58 -27.32 9.40 10.46
C ASN A 58 -26.36 8.75 11.48
N ALA A 59 -26.59 9.01 12.76
CA ALA A 59 -25.72 8.49 13.81
C ALA A 59 -25.73 6.95 13.91
N ASP A 60 -26.81 6.30 13.52
CA ASP A 60 -26.94 4.83 13.60
C ASP A 60 -26.12 4.13 12.51
N TYR A 61 -26.04 4.72 11.30
CA TYR A 61 -25.08 4.31 10.28
C TYR A 61 -23.64 4.28 10.83
N PHE A 62 -23.20 5.36 11.49
CA PHE A 62 -21.85 5.44 12.03
C PHE A 62 -21.62 4.56 13.26
N LYS A 63 -22.64 4.26 14.07
CA LYS A 63 -22.50 3.29 15.17
C LYS A 63 -22.17 1.88 14.66
N ARG A 64 -22.72 1.48 13.50
CA ARG A 64 -22.35 0.19 12.89
C ARG A 64 -20.90 0.19 12.42
N LEU A 65 -20.45 1.29 11.83
CA LEU A 65 -19.03 1.41 11.44
C LEU A 65 -18.09 1.46 12.64
N ASP A 66 -18.48 2.02 13.78
CA ASP A 66 -17.68 1.95 15.03
C ASP A 66 -17.37 0.51 15.42
N GLN A 67 -18.36 -0.39 15.31
CA GLN A 67 -18.16 -1.80 15.60
C GLN A 67 -17.12 -2.43 14.65
N ARG A 68 -17.15 -2.04 13.35
CA ARG A 68 -16.16 -2.50 12.36
C ARG A 68 -14.75 -2.00 12.67
N VAL A 69 -14.63 -0.74 13.05
CA VAL A 69 -13.35 -0.12 13.47
C VAL A 69 -12.82 -0.78 14.74
N GLU A 70 -13.70 -1.03 15.72
CA GLU A 70 -13.33 -1.69 16.95
C GLU A 70 -12.79 -3.10 16.73
N MET A 71 -13.39 -3.88 15.82
CA MET A 71 -12.90 -5.22 15.47
C MET A 71 -11.49 -5.16 14.85
N ILE A 72 -11.22 -4.22 13.94
CA ILE A 72 -9.88 -4.00 13.38
C ILE A 72 -8.87 -3.76 14.52
N ASN A 73 -9.18 -2.82 15.41
CA ASN A 73 -8.25 -2.41 16.48
C ASN A 73 -8.06 -3.51 17.54
N ARG A 74 -9.10 -4.23 17.91
CA ARG A 74 -8.99 -5.38 18.83
C ARG A 74 -8.12 -6.50 18.28
N ALA A 75 -8.08 -6.67 16.98
CA ALA A 75 -7.18 -7.60 16.32
C ALA A 75 -5.72 -7.11 16.24
N GLY A 76 -5.42 -5.89 16.72
CA GLY A 76 -4.10 -5.29 16.64
C GLY A 76 -3.76 -4.70 15.26
N LEU A 77 -4.75 -4.51 14.40
CA LEU A 77 -4.59 -3.89 13.09
C LEU A 77 -4.91 -2.39 13.16
N VAL A 78 -4.30 -1.62 12.26
CA VAL A 78 -4.56 -0.19 12.12
C VAL A 78 -5.74 0.03 11.19
N SER A 79 -6.76 0.76 11.64
CA SER A 79 -7.89 1.18 10.80
C SER A 79 -7.51 2.42 9.98
N VAL A 80 -7.72 2.35 8.65
CA VAL A 80 -7.42 3.43 7.70
C VAL A 80 -8.66 3.71 6.83
N PRO A 81 -9.60 4.54 7.32
CA PRO A 81 -10.80 4.89 6.56
C PRO A 81 -10.49 5.82 5.39
N VAL A 82 -11.13 5.55 4.27
CA VAL A 82 -11.29 6.46 3.13
C VAL A 82 -12.60 7.21 3.36
N LEU A 83 -12.51 8.51 3.63
CA LEU A 83 -13.69 9.28 4.03
C LEU A 83 -14.70 9.44 2.90
N PHE A 84 -14.20 9.68 1.68
CA PHE A 84 -14.98 9.91 0.48
C PHE A 84 -14.42 9.15 -0.71
N TRP A 85 -15.13 9.20 -1.84
CA TRP A 85 -14.61 8.70 -3.11
C TRP A 85 -14.56 9.84 -4.12
N ALA A 86 -13.43 10.01 -4.83
CA ALA A 86 -13.17 11.20 -5.63
C ALA A 86 -13.52 11.05 -7.11
N ILE A 87 -13.77 9.83 -7.58
CA ILE A 87 -14.21 9.62 -8.96
C ILE A 87 -15.62 10.18 -9.15
N ASP A 88 -15.88 10.81 -10.29
CA ASP A 88 -17.21 11.31 -10.65
C ASP A 88 -18.23 10.17 -10.69
N GLY A 89 -19.41 10.41 -10.17
CA GLY A 89 -20.49 9.43 -10.14
C GLY A 89 -21.59 9.81 -9.15
N GLU A 90 -22.85 9.58 -9.52
CA GLU A 90 -24.03 9.94 -8.72
C GLU A 90 -24.05 9.24 -7.35
N ALA A 91 -23.45 8.04 -7.26
CA ALA A 91 -23.39 7.27 -6.02
C ALA A 91 -22.38 7.80 -4.98
N ASN A 92 -21.57 8.81 -5.33
CA ASN A 92 -20.60 9.38 -4.40
C ASN A 92 -21.18 10.61 -3.70
N PRO A 93 -21.53 10.55 -2.41
CA PRO A 93 -22.28 11.63 -1.73
C PRO A 93 -21.59 12.99 -1.80
N VAL A 94 -20.25 13.01 -1.77
CA VAL A 94 -19.47 14.25 -1.81
C VAL A 94 -19.61 15.03 -3.11
N HIS A 95 -20.02 14.39 -4.22
CA HIS A 95 -20.22 15.10 -5.49
C HIS A 95 -21.49 15.95 -5.50
N SER A 96 -22.51 15.54 -4.76
CA SER A 96 -23.79 16.29 -4.63
C SER A 96 -23.77 17.32 -3.50
N LEU A 97 -22.80 17.23 -2.56
CA LEU A 97 -22.74 18.10 -1.40
C LEU A 97 -21.99 19.42 -1.69
N PRO A 98 -22.48 20.55 -1.17
CA PRO A 98 -21.68 21.76 -1.02
C PRO A 98 -20.42 21.49 -0.18
N ASP A 99 -19.35 22.25 -0.42
CA ASP A 99 -18.06 22.00 0.24
C ASP A 99 -18.13 22.07 1.77
N ASP A 100 -18.91 23.00 2.32
CA ASP A 100 -19.11 23.14 3.76
C ASP A 100 -19.83 21.94 4.38
N GLN A 101 -20.75 21.31 3.65
CA GLN A 101 -21.43 20.09 4.09
C GLN A 101 -20.53 18.86 3.97
N ALA A 102 -19.72 18.76 2.92
CA ALA A 102 -18.68 17.74 2.81
C ALA A 102 -17.64 17.87 3.96
N ILE A 103 -17.23 19.10 4.28
CA ILE A 103 -16.35 19.38 5.42
C ILE A 103 -17.02 18.99 6.74
N LEU A 104 -18.30 19.31 6.93
CA LEU A 104 -19.06 18.93 8.13
C LEU A 104 -19.07 17.42 8.33
N LEU A 105 -19.40 16.65 7.27
CA LEU A 105 -19.40 15.18 7.30
C LEU A 105 -18.01 14.62 7.59
N GLY A 106 -16.98 15.13 6.90
CA GLY A 106 -15.59 14.70 7.12
C GLY A 106 -15.10 15.01 8.54
N ARG A 107 -15.41 16.18 9.09
CA ARG A 107 -15.12 16.54 10.49
C ARG A 107 -15.83 15.62 11.48
N TYR A 108 -17.06 15.25 11.21
CA TYR A 108 -17.79 14.31 12.05
C TYR A 108 -17.06 12.96 12.11
N MET A 109 -16.66 12.40 10.95
CA MET A 109 -15.91 11.15 10.88
C MET A 109 -14.53 11.27 11.56
N ALA A 110 -13.79 12.34 11.28
CA ALA A 110 -12.48 12.58 11.87
C ALA A 110 -12.54 12.76 13.39
N ALA A 111 -13.56 13.44 13.91
CA ALA A 111 -13.77 13.59 15.34
C ALA A 111 -14.19 12.27 16.00
N ARG A 112 -15.07 11.50 15.33
CA ARG A 112 -15.59 10.24 15.85
C ARG A 112 -14.50 9.19 16.01
N TRP A 113 -13.61 9.07 15.02
CA TRP A 113 -12.59 8.03 14.97
C TRP A 113 -11.16 8.53 15.23
N GLY A 114 -10.98 9.81 15.54
CA GLY A 114 -9.68 10.44 15.70
C GLY A 114 -8.79 9.87 16.81
N GLY A 115 -9.35 9.12 17.73
CA GLY A 115 -8.60 8.41 18.79
C GLY A 115 -8.33 6.93 18.49
N VAL A 116 -8.88 6.39 17.41
CA VAL A 116 -8.86 4.93 17.13
C VAL A 116 -8.39 4.58 15.71
N CYS A 117 -8.34 5.53 14.77
CA CYS A 117 -7.78 5.33 13.44
C CYS A 117 -6.34 5.81 13.37
N GLY A 118 -5.45 5.03 12.76
CA GLY A 118 -4.03 5.33 12.71
C GLY A 118 -3.60 6.16 11.51
N ALA A 119 -4.43 6.27 10.47
CA ALA A 119 -4.23 7.10 9.29
C ALA A 119 -5.57 7.40 8.61
N TRP A 120 -5.56 8.37 7.68
CA TRP A 120 -6.73 8.81 6.93
C TRP A 120 -6.43 8.86 5.45
N ILE A 121 -7.41 8.48 4.63
CA ILE A 121 -7.42 8.80 3.21
C ILE A 121 -8.60 9.75 3.00
N LEU A 122 -8.31 11.01 2.59
CA LEU A 122 -9.35 12.02 2.41
C LEU A 122 -10.39 11.58 1.39
N ALA A 123 -9.91 11.13 0.23
CA ALA A 123 -10.79 10.56 -0.79
C ALA A 123 -10.05 9.50 -1.60
N GLY A 124 -10.81 8.49 -2.04
CA GLY A 124 -10.35 7.40 -2.88
C GLY A 124 -10.17 7.80 -4.34
N ASP A 125 -9.93 6.83 -5.17
CA ASP A 125 -9.65 6.91 -6.59
C ASP A 125 -10.29 8.11 -7.31
N GLY A 126 -9.48 8.91 -8.01
CA GLY A 126 -10.00 10.09 -8.69
C GLY A 126 -8.97 10.99 -9.35
N ASP A 127 -9.49 12.01 -9.99
CA ASP A 127 -8.73 13.08 -10.60
C ASP A 127 -8.60 14.27 -9.63
N TYR A 128 -7.38 14.59 -9.27
CA TYR A 128 -7.03 15.68 -8.36
C TYR A 128 -6.32 16.83 -9.09
N THR A 129 -6.73 17.14 -10.31
CA THR A 129 -6.17 18.22 -11.14
C THR A 129 -7.15 19.38 -11.32
N GLY A 130 -6.66 20.55 -11.73
CA GLY A 130 -7.50 21.73 -12.01
C GLY A 130 -8.42 22.11 -10.84
N ASP A 131 -9.68 22.39 -11.16
CA ASP A 131 -10.69 22.82 -10.17
C ASP A 131 -11.00 21.73 -9.14
N ARG A 132 -10.88 20.45 -9.52
CA ARG A 132 -11.02 19.34 -8.58
C ARG A 132 -9.93 19.35 -7.52
N ALA A 133 -8.70 19.67 -7.90
CA ALA A 133 -7.61 19.84 -6.92
C ALA A 133 -7.94 20.97 -5.93
N ALA A 134 -8.41 22.11 -6.41
CA ALA A 134 -8.76 23.25 -5.57
C ALA A 134 -9.87 22.87 -4.55
N ARG A 135 -10.88 22.15 -5.00
CA ARG A 135 -11.97 21.66 -4.14
C ARG A 135 -11.45 20.70 -3.06
N TRP A 136 -10.64 19.70 -3.43
CA TRP A 136 -10.10 18.73 -2.47
C TRP A 136 -9.13 19.38 -1.48
N LYS A 137 -8.36 20.38 -1.88
CA LYS A 137 -7.53 21.18 -0.97
C LYS A 137 -8.39 21.88 0.08
N LYS A 138 -9.46 22.54 -0.35
CA LYS A 138 -10.40 23.21 0.56
C LYS A 138 -11.07 22.25 1.55
N ILE A 139 -11.52 21.08 1.05
CA ILE A 139 -12.14 20.05 1.89
C ILE A 139 -11.12 19.48 2.87
N GLY A 140 -9.93 19.10 2.41
CA GLY A 140 -8.86 18.57 3.26
C GLY A 140 -8.43 19.54 4.34
N GLN A 141 -8.20 20.81 3.98
CA GLN A 141 -7.90 21.88 4.94
C GLN A 141 -9.04 22.09 5.95
N GLY A 142 -10.28 22.04 5.48
CA GLY A 142 -11.45 22.19 6.33
C GLY A 142 -11.61 21.07 7.34
N ILE A 143 -11.25 19.83 7.02
CA ILE A 143 -11.37 18.67 7.89
C ILE A 143 -10.20 18.58 8.86
N PHE A 144 -8.96 18.63 8.37
CA PHE A 144 -7.76 18.26 9.12
C PHE A 144 -6.96 19.45 9.66
N GLY A 145 -7.14 20.64 9.09
CA GLY A 145 -6.38 21.83 9.46
C GLY A 145 -4.88 21.68 9.17
N ASP A 146 -4.05 22.54 9.77
CA ASP A 146 -2.61 22.59 9.51
C ASP A 146 -1.79 21.51 10.23
N ARG A 147 -2.39 20.80 11.19
CA ARG A 147 -1.69 19.85 12.06
C ARG A 147 -2.56 18.62 12.35
N PRO A 148 -2.75 17.74 11.37
CA PRO A 148 -3.45 16.49 11.60
C PRO A 148 -2.71 15.64 12.64
N LYS A 149 -3.46 14.90 13.45
CA LYS A 149 -2.91 14.06 14.53
C LYS A 149 -2.43 12.68 14.05
N ALA A 150 -2.80 12.29 12.84
CA ALA A 150 -2.42 11.05 12.18
C ALA A 150 -2.11 11.32 10.71
N PRO A 151 -1.34 10.46 10.03
CA PRO A 151 -1.06 10.61 8.60
C PRO A 151 -2.34 10.75 7.77
N VAL A 152 -2.32 11.71 6.84
CA VAL A 152 -3.42 11.95 5.91
C VAL A 152 -2.90 11.81 4.49
N PHE A 153 -3.59 11.00 3.71
CA PHE A 153 -3.34 10.72 2.30
C PHE A 153 -4.46 11.25 1.42
N ILE A 154 -4.19 11.38 0.13
CA ILE A 154 -5.16 11.29 -0.98
C ILE A 154 -4.81 10.08 -1.82
N HIS A 155 -5.80 9.53 -2.54
CA HIS A 155 -5.64 8.35 -3.36
C HIS A 155 -5.98 8.67 -4.82
N PRO A 156 -5.02 9.16 -5.63
CA PRO A 156 -5.26 9.47 -7.03
C PRO A 156 -5.47 8.20 -7.86
N LYS A 157 -6.08 8.36 -9.04
CA LYS A 157 -6.28 7.27 -10.02
C LYS A 157 -4.95 6.67 -10.48
N GLY A 158 -5.01 5.46 -11.02
CA GLY A 158 -3.84 4.69 -11.48
C GLY A 158 -2.88 5.49 -12.35
N LYS A 159 -1.59 5.38 -12.03
CA LYS A 159 -0.47 6.06 -12.72
C LYS A 159 -0.60 7.60 -12.77
N SER A 160 -1.28 8.19 -11.76
CA SER A 160 -1.40 9.63 -11.60
C SER A 160 -0.54 10.13 -10.43
N TRP A 161 0.25 11.17 -10.67
CA TRP A 161 1.08 11.80 -9.67
C TRP A 161 0.64 13.24 -9.44
N VAL A 162 0.14 13.53 -8.27
CA VAL A 162 -0.48 14.82 -7.94
C VAL A 162 0.25 15.59 -6.84
N PHE A 163 1.36 15.04 -6.34
CA PHE A 163 2.10 15.62 -5.21
C PHE A 163 2.54 17.06 -5.47
N ASP A 164 2.98 17.40 -6.69
CA ASP A 164 3.42 18.78 -7.01
C ASP A 164 2.30 19.79 -6.82
N SER A 165 1.05 19.43 -7.12
CA SER A 165 -0.13 20.29 -6.89
C SER A 165 -0.49 20.42 -5.42
N PHE A 166 -0.23 19.41 -4.59
CA PHE A 166 -0.59 19.38 -3.17
C PHE A 166 0.59 19.60 -2.23
N ARG A 167 1.73 19.99 -2.76
CA ARG A 167 2.98 20.13 -2.00
C ARG A 167 2.85 21.03 -0.77
N ASP A 168 2.16 22.15 -0.92
CA ASP A 168 2.03 23.17 0.12
C ASP A 168 0.90 22.91 1.12
N GLU A 169 0.11 21.86 0.88
CA GLU A 169 -0.98 21.48 1.75
C GLU A 169 -0.46 20.86 3.05
N LYS A 170 -0.55 21.57 4.15
CA LYS A 170 -0.02 21.12 5.46
C LYS A 170 -0.79 19.93 6.03
N TRP A 171 -2.06 19.81 5.69
CA TRP A 171 -2.88 18.69 6.10
C TRP A 171 -2.51 17.37 5.40
N LEU A 172 -1.94 17.41 4.19
CA LEU A 172 -1.46 16.24 3.47
C LEU A 172 -0.08 15.85 4.00
N THR A 173 -0.02 14.91 4.94
CA THR A 173 1.22 14.55 5.63
C THR A 173 1.91 13.31 5.09
N ALA A 174 1.25 12.57 4.21
CA ALA A 174 1.78 11.41 3.52
C ALA A 174 1.28 11.37 2.07
N ILE A 175 2.08 10.77 1.19
CA ILE A 175 1.78 10.69 -0.25
C ILE A 175 1.25 9.30 -0.54
N GLY A 176 0.01 9.25 -1.03
CA GLY A 176 -0.59 8.04 -1.59
C GLY A 176 -0.48 8.03 -3.10
N TYR A 177 -0.25 6.86 -3.69
CA TYR A 177 -0.34 6.66 -5.13
C TYR A 177 -0.93 5.31 -5.47
N GLN A 178 -1.30 5.13 -6.72
CA GLN A 178 -1.81 3.89 -7.30
C GLN A 178 -0.96 3.53 -8.52
N SER A 179 -0.32 2.36 -8.54
CA SER A 179 0.48 1.93 -9.70
C SER A 179 -0.36 1.33 -10.82
N GLY A 180 -1.59 0.90 -10.54
CA GLY A 180 -2.53 0.35 -11.51
C GLY A 180 -2.51 -1.18 -11.61
N HIS A 181 -3.52 -1.72 -12.31
CA HIS A 181 -3.81 -3.17 -12.40
C HIS A 181 -3.41 -3.72 -13.76
N ASP A 182 -2.12 -3.75 -14.04
CA ASP A 182 -1.62 -4.31 -15.28
C ASP A 182 -0.33 -5.13 -15.10
N VAL A 183 -0.03 -5.93 -16.11
CA VAL A 183 1.17 -6.77 -16.21
C VAL A 183 2.12 -6.28 -17.29
N ASP A 184 1.84 -5.12 -17.88
CA ASP A 184 2.63 -4.52 -18.95
C ASP A 184 3.88 -3.79 -18.44
N ASP A 185 4.82 -3.55 -19.34
CA ASP A 185 6.07 -2.85 -19.02
C ASP A 185 5.83 -1.39 -18.60
N ALA A 186 4.77 -0.75 -19.07
CA ALA A 186 4.46 0.62 -18.68
C ALA A 186 4.08 0.72 -17.20
N THR A 187 3.33 -0.25 -16.67
CA THR A 187 2.99 -0.35 -15.25
C THR A 187 4.22 -0.67 -14.40
N ASN A 188 5.04 -1.63 -14.85
CA ASN A 188 6.28 -1.96 -14.18
C ASN A 188 7.22 -0.75 -14.13
N ASN A 189 7.46 -0.11 -15.29
CA ASN A 189 8.30 1.07 -15.39
C ASN A 189 7.81 2.24 -14.51
N TRP A 190 6.49 2.38 -14.36
CA TRP A 190 5.93 3.44 -13.53
C TRP A 190 6.28 3.29 -12.04
N ILE A 191 6.40 2.05 -11.52
CA ILE A 191 6.75 1.79 -10.13
C ILE A 191 8.20 2.20 -9.85
N HIS A 192 9.14 1.78 -10.70
CA HIS A 192 10.57 1.93 -10.40
C HIS A 192 11.28 3.08 -11.15
N HIS A 193 10.67 3.66 -12.18
CA HIS A 193 11.18 4.85 -12.88
C HIS A 193 10.15 5.98 -12.97
N GLY A 194 8.96 5.80 -12.41
CA GLY A 194 7.91 6.81 -12.39
C GLY A 194 8.16 7.92 -11.36
N PRO A 195 7.19 8.85 -11.23
CA PRO A 195 7.30 9.95 -10.31
C PRO A 195 7.59 9.56 -8.83
N PRO A 196 7.00 8.49 -8.27
CA PRO A 196 7.30 8.11 -6.88
C PRO A 196 8.79 7.88 -6.65
N SER A 197 9.46 7.13 -7.53
CA SER A 197 10.88 6.81 -7.42
C SER A 197 11.80 7.99 -7.74
N ARG A 198 11.36 8.97 -8.55
CA ARG A 198 12.17 10.15 -8.92
C ARG A 198 11.99 11.33 -7.95
N ASP A 199 10.78 11.47 -7.41
CA ASP A 199 10.34 12.69 -6.73
C ASP A 199 10.34 12.58 -5.21
N TRP A 200 10.68 11.42 -4.63
CA TRP A 200 10.67 11.21 -3.17
C TRP A 200 11.60 12.17 -2.41
N GLY A 201 12.66 12.66 -3.05
CA GLY A 201 13.59 13.61 -2.47
C GLY A 201 13.11 15.06 -2.48
N LYS A 202 11.97 15.37 -3.13
CA LYS A 202 11.41 16.73 -3.16
C LYS A 202 10.86 17.14 -1.79
N LEU A 203 11.07 18.40 -1.42
CA LEU A 203 10.53 18.97 -0.17
C LEU A 203 9.06 19.38 -0.30
N PRO A 204 8.29 19.34 0.80
CA PRO A 204 8.64 18.72 2.09
C PRO A 204 8.69 17.20 1.99
N HIS A 205 9.64 16.57 2.68
CA HIS A 205 9.72 15.11 2.71
C HIS A 205 8.48 14.53 3.39
N ARG A 206 7.86 13.54 2.75
CA ARG A 206 6.69 12.83 3.27
C ARG A 206 6.85 11.34 3.00
N PRO A 207 6.33 10.47 3.88
CA PRO A 207 6.19 9.04 3.56
C PRO A 207 5.42 8.86 2.26
N ILE A 208 5.88 7.93 1.41
CA ILE A 208 5.24 7.58 0.14
C ILE A 208 4.78 6.14 0.22
N VAL A 209 3.51 5.89 -0.05
CA VAL A 209 2.89 4.56 0.04
C VAL A 209 2.11 4.26 -1.24
N ASN A 210 2.38 3.11 -1.85
CA ASN A 210 1.51 2.57 -2.88
C ASN A 210 0.24 2.04 -2.20
N LEU A 211 -0.83 2.83 -2.25
CA LEU A 211 -2.12 2.51 -1.64
C LEU A 211 -2.93 1.50 -2.46
N GLU A 212 -2.57 1.33 -3.74
CA GLU A 212 -3.25 0.41 -4.65
C GLU A 212 -2.28 -0.08 -5.74
N PRO A 213 -1.45 -1.09 -5.43
CA PRO A 213 -0.70 -1.85 -6.43
C PRO A 213 -1.64 -2.78 -7.21
N ALA A 214 -1.08 -3.54 -8.14
CA ALA A 214 -1.83 -4.55 -8.88
C ALA A 214 -2.54 -5.52 -7.91
N TYR A 215 -3.84 -5.76 -8.14
CA TYR A 215 -4.63 -6.70 -7.34
C TYR A 215 -4.50 -8.13 -7.85
N GLU A 216 -4.31 -9.06 -6.95
CA GLU A 216 -4.30 -10.49 -7.27
C GLU A 216 -5.65 -10.92 -7.87
N TRP A 217 -5.62 -11.75 -8.90
CA TRP A 217 -6.79 -12.23 -9.65
C TRP A 217 -7.62 -11.16 -10.36
N GLN A 218 -7.27 -9.87 -10.22
CA GLN A 218 -7.89 -8.83 -11.05
C GLN A 218 -7.48 -9.07 -12.52
N PRO A 219 -8.41 -9.04 -13.49
CA PRO A 219 -8.03 -9.05 -14.89
C PRO A 219 -7.14 -7.86 -15.25
N SER A 220 -5.98 -8.11 -15.83
CA SER A 220 -5.09 -7.05 -16.28
C SER A 220 -5.71 -6.28 -17.44
N TYR A 221 -5.54 -4.95 -17.43
CA TYR A 221 -6.19 -4.09 -18.44
C TYR A 221 -5.67 -4.33 -19.86
N SER A 222 -4.36 -4.61 -20.03
CA SER A 222 -3.76 -4.79 -21.35
C SER A 222 -4.00 -6.18 -21.94
N LYS A 223 -4.06 -7.23 -21.14
CA LYS A 223 -4.10 -8.63 -21.61
C LYS A 223 -5.36 -9.39 -21.19
N ASN A 224 -6.17 -8.81 -20.32
CA ASN A 224 -7.37 -9.44 -19.77
C ASN A 224 -7.11 -10.84 -19.18
N VAL A 225 -5.95 -11.01 -18.53
CA VAL A 225 -5.59 -12.23 -17.81
C VAL A 225 -5.52 -11.94 -16.32
N PRO A 226 -5.84 -12.91 -15.45
CA PRO A 226 -5.72 -12.73 -14.01
C PRO A 226 -4.27 -12.37 -13.60
N ILE A 227 -4.12 -11.36 -12.77
CA ILE A 227 -2.82 -10.97 -12.22
C ILE A 227 -2.39 -12.02 -11.19
N SER A 228 -1.23 -12.63 -11.38
CA SER A 228 -0.73 -13.71 -10.52
C SER A 228 -0.10 -13.19 -9.22
N SER A 229 0.03 -14.05 -8.22
CA SER A 229 0.76 -13.81 -6.97
C SER A 229 2.17 -13.29 -7.20
N ASN A 230 2.90 -13.82 -8.20
CA ASN A 230 4.24 -13.34 -8.56
C ASN A 230 4.23 -11.87 -9.03
N HIS A 231 3.27 -11.46 -9.86
CA HIS A 231 3.14 -10.05 -10.27
C HIS A 231 2.84 -9.14 -9.08
N VAL A 232 1.98 -9.59 -8.19
CA VAL A 232 1.64 -8.85 -6.97
C VAL A 232 2.87 -8.71 -6.08
N ARG A 233 3.62 -9.79 -5.80
CA ARG A 233 4.86 -9.72 -5.01
C ARG A 233 5.86 -8.74 -5.60
N ARG A 234 6.09 -8.79 -6.93
CA ARG A 234 6.96 -7.80 -7.60
C ARG A 234 6.52 -6.37 -7.33
N ALA A 235 5.24 -6.08 -7.51
CA ALA A 235 4.70 -4.74 -7.27
C ALA A 235 4.89 -4.30 -5.81
N LEU A 236 4.70 -5.21 -4.83
CA LEU A 236 4.90 -4.92 -3.42
C LEU A 236 6.37 -4.59 -3.11
N TYR A 237 7.32 -5.46 -3.46
CA TYR A 237 8.74 -5.25 -3.17
C TYR A 237 9.33 -4.07 -3.94
N TRP A 238 8.97 -3.90 -5.21
CA TRP A 238 9.40 -2.72 -5.98
C TRP A 238 8.89 -1.42 -5.37
N SER A 239 7.63 -1.37 -4.92
CA SER A 239 7.07 -0.18 -4.26
C SER A 239 7.81 0.16 -2.97
N LEU A 240 8.18 -0.86 -2.16
CA LEU A 240 8.91 -0.66 -0.90
C LEU A 240 10.35 -0.23 -1.09
N LEU A 241 11.02 -0.64 -2.19
CA LEU A 241 12.44 -0.41 -2.41
C LEU A 241 12.73 0.70 -3.42
N SER A 242 11.74 1.15 -4.19
CA SER A 242 11.90 2.28 -5.14
C SER A 242 11.54 3.63 -4.52
N THR A 243 11.08 3.67 -3.27
CA THR A 243 10.86 4.87 -2.45
C THR A 243 11.46 4.66 -1.07
N PRO A 244 11.67 5.72 -0.24
CA PRO A 244 11.96 5.51 1.17
C PRO A 244 10.90 4.61 1.79
N THR A 245 11.34 3.47 2.32
CA THR A 245 10.42 2.43 2.78
C THR A 245 9.48 2.94 3.87
N ALA A 246 8.18 2.98 3.59
CA ALA A 246 7.15 3.46 4.50
C ALA A 246 5.98 2.48 4.63
N GLY A 247 5.63 1.78 3.54
CA GLY A 247 4.54 0.82 3.50
C GLY A 247 4.06 0.57 2.08
N VAL A 248 3.22 -0.44 1.94
CA VAL A 248 2.56 -0.81 0.69
C VAL A 248 1.26 -1.52 1.02
N SER A 249 0.23 -1.36 0.20
CA SER A 249 -1.01 -2.13 0.36
C SER A 249 -1.03 -3.37 -0.54
N TYR A 250 -1.90 -4.31 -0.21
CA TYR A 250 -2.23 -5.47 -1.02
C TYR A 250 -3.74 -5.46 -1.28
N GLY A 251 -4.12 -5.81 -2.50
CA GLY A 251 -5.50 -6.00 -2.90
C GLY A 251 -5.70 -7.29 -3.69
N VAL A 252 -6.94 -7.76 -3.72
CA VAL A 252 -7.33 -8.98 -4.42
C VAL A 252 -8.76 -8.86 -4.92
N ALA A 253 -9.03 -9.35 -6.13
CA ALA A 253 -10.38 -9.44 -6.68
C ALA A 253 -11.30 -10.20 -5.72
N GLY A 254 -12.57 -9.83 -5.68
CA GLY A 254 -13.54 -10.38 -4.74
C GLY A 254 -13.53 -9.71 -3.36
N VAL A 255 -12.36 -9.54 -2.74
CA VAL A 255 -12.26 -8.91 -1.40
C VAL A 255 -12.49 -7.40 -1.45
N TRP A 256 -11.94 -6.69 -2.46
CA TRP A 256 -12.09 -5.25 -2.50
C TRP A 256 -13.54 -4.82 -2.69
N GLY A 257 -14.30 -5.54 -3.54
CA GLY A 257 -15.71 -5.32 -3.80
C GLY A 257 -16.64 -5.94 -2.74
N TRP A 258 -16.13 -6.86 -1.94
CA TRP A 258 -16.89 -7.73 -1.04
C TRP A 258 -17.93 -8.54 -1.80
N ASP A 259 -17.44 -9.28 -2.82
CA ASP A 259 -18.24 -9.90 -3.84
C ASP A 259 -18.57 -11.36 -3.49
N ASP A 260 -19.78 -11.79 -3.83
CA ASP A 260 -20.25 -13.16 -3.60
C ASP A 260 -19.90 -14.14 -4.76
N GLY A 261 -19.33 -13.63 -5.86
CA GLY A 261 -18.91 -14.41 -7.02
C GLY A 261 -20.04 -14.71 -8.02
N ASP A 262 -21.18 -14.07 -7.91
CA ASP A 262 -22.38 -14.31 -8.74
C ASP A 262 -22.61 -13.23 -9.80
N ARG A 263 -22.04 -12.04 -9.64
CA ARG A 263 -22.21 -10.90 -10.55
C ARG A 263 -20.99 -9.96 -10.49
N ALA A 264 -20.89 -9.09 -11.48
CA ALA A 264 -19.88 -8.03 -11.47
C ALA A 264 -20.08 -7.06 -10.29
N THR A 265 -18.98 -6.57 -9.74
CA THR A 265 -19.02 -5.52 -8.72
C THR A 265 -19.74 -4.29 -9.26
N PRO A 266 -20.69 -3.69 -8.52
CA PRO A 266 -21.37 -2.47 -8.94
C PRO A 266 -20.38 -1.38 -9.40
N GLY A 267 -20.70 -0.67 -10.48
CA GLY A 267 -19.83 0.35 -11.06
C GLY A 267 -18.60 -0.15 -11.81
N TYR A 268 -18.34 -1.47 -11.84
CA TYR A 268 -17.17 -2.08 -12.49
C TYR A 268 -17.51 -3.26 -13.41
N PRO A 269 -18.49 -3.14 -14.32
CA PRO A 269 -18.93 -4.27 -15.15
C PRO A 269 -17.82 -4.80 -16.08
N ALA A 270 -16.88 -3.95 -16.49
CA ALA A 270 -15.74 -4.33 -17.33
C ALA A 270 -14.74 -5.27 -16.65
N ALA A 271 -14.74 -5.33 -15.31
CA ALA A 271 -13.88 -6.26 -14.56
C ALA A 271 -14.41 -7.70 -14.57
N GLY A 272 -15.62 -7.93 -15.15
CA GLY A 272 -16.28 -9.25 -15.13
C GLY A 272 -16.79 -9.61 -13.73
N THR A 273 -17.18 -10.89 -13.59
CA THR A 273 -17.59 -11.44 -12.28
C THR A 273 -16.35 -11.83 -11.49
N PRO A 274 -16.08 -11.18 -10.34
CA PRO A 274 -14.94 -11.54 -9.49
C PRO A 274 -15.20 -12.83 -8.75
N PRO A 275 -14.15 -13.49 -8.20
CA PRO A 275 -14.32 -14.61 -7.30
C PRO A 275 -15.08 -14.22 -6.02
N ASN A 276 -15.58 -15.21 -5.28
CA ASN A 276 -16.16 -14.98 -3.96
C ASN A 276 -15.06 -14.47 -2.98
N TRP A 277 -15.38 -13.48 -2.15
CA TRP A 277 -14.42 -12.89 -1.21
C TRP A 277 -13.83 -13.92 -0.21
N ARG A 278 -14.61 -14.94 0.19
CA ARG A 278 -14.16 -15.99 1.10
C ARG A 278 -13.09 -16.89 0.48
N GLU A 279 -13.20 -17.13 -0.83
CA GLU A 279 -12.16 -17.82 -1.60
C GLU A 279 -10.94 -16.91 -1.77
N SER A 280 -11.18 -15.68 -2.22
CA SER A 280 -10.12 -14.72 -2.54
C SER A 280 -9.25 -14.32 -1.35
N VAL A 281 -9.78 -14.37 -0.14
CA VAL A 281 -9.02 -14.00 1.07
C VAL A 281 -7.88 -15.00 1.35
N THR A 282 -7.93 -16.22 0.81
CA THR A 282 -6.94 -17.29 0.97
C THR A 282 -5.99 -17.43 -0.23
N TYR A 283 -6.01 -16.50 -1.17
CA TYR A 283 -5.12 -16.57 -2.33
C TYR A 283 -3.65 -16.37 -1.94
N GLU A 284 -2.78 -17.02 -2.71
CA GLU A 284 -1.37 -17.21 -2.45
C GLU A 284 -0.61 -15.91 -2.15
N GLY A 285 -0.85 -14.85 -2.94
CA GLY A 285 -0.19 -13.56 -2.73
C GLY A 285 -0.53 -12.95 -1.38
N GLY A 286 -1.79 -13.10 -0.93
CA GLY A 286 -2.22 -12.65 0.39
C GLY A 286 -1.57 -13.45 1.52
N GLU A 287 -1.43 -14.77 1.37
CA GLU A 287 -0.76 -15.63 2.34
C GLU A 287 0.74 -15.34 2.46
N GLN A 288 1.38 -14.92 1.36
CA GLN A 288 2.81 -14.62 1.33
C GLN A 288 3.17 -13.25 1.93
N VAL A 289 2.20 -12.38 2.22
CA VAL A 289 2.45 -11.08 2.86
C VAL A 289 3.11 -11.23 4.24
N VAL A 290 2.84 -12.32 4.96
CA VAL A 290 3.49 -12.57 6.26
C VAL A 290 5.01 -12.55 6.14
N HIS A 291 5.59 -13.12 5.09
CA HIS A 291 7.04 -13.17 4.89
C HIS A 291 7.62 -11.78 4.61
N LEU A 292 6.91 -10.95 3.85
CA LEU A 292 7.27 -9.55 3.65
C LEU A 292 7.27 -8.80 4.99
N THR A 293 6.20 -8.94 5.77
CA THR A 293 6.05 -8.25 7.04
C THR A 293 7.13 -8.67 8.05
N GLU A 294 7.38 -9.98 8.18
CA GLU A 294 8.43 -10.52 9.06
C GLU A 294 9.83 -9.99 8.71
N VAL A 295 10.15 -9.93 7.42
CA VAL A 295 11.45 -9.40 6.98
C VAL A 295 11.58 -7.93 7.34
N PHE A 296 10.63 -7.10 6.91
CA PHE A 296 10.73 -5.65 7.14
C PHE A 296 10.64 -5.27 8.61
N GLN A 297 9.85 -5.99 9.43
CA GLN A 297 9.83 -5.79 10.89
C GLN A 297 11.12 -6.26 11.59
N SER A 298 11.88 -7.18 10.98
CA SER A 298 13.15 -7.68 11.55
C SER A 298 14.36 -6.79 11.25
N ILE A 299 14.19 -5.72 10.49
CA ILE A 299 15.24 -4.79 10.07
C ILE A 299 14.87 -3.35 10.38
N ASP A 300 15.85 -2.46 10.39
CA ASP A 300 15.64 -1.01 10.51
C ASP A 300 15.12 -0.41 9.19
N PHE A 301 13.96 -0.89 8.71
CA PHE A 301 13.43 -0.55 7.39
C PHE A 301 13.26 0.95 7.17
N HIS A 302 13.00 1.71 8.23
CA HIS A 302 12.84 3.17 8.19
C HIS A 302 14.13 3.92 7.75
N LYS A 303 15.30 3.25 7.80
CA LYS A 303 16.57 3.77 7.30
C LYS A 303 16.75 3.57 5.80
N LEU A 304 15.99 2.68 5.18
CA LEU A 304 16.15 2.34 3.78
C LEU A 304 15.75 3.51 2.87
N ARG A 305 16.62 3.77 1.90
CA ARG A 305 16.41 4.71 0.79
C ARG A 305 16.78 4.03 -0.51
N PRO A 306 16.08 4.31 -1.61
CA PRO A 306 16.45 3.77 -2.92
C PRO A 306 17.91 4.02 -3.22
N ASP A 307 18.64 2.98 -3.54
CA ASP A 307 20.08 3.04 -3.83
C ASP A 307 20.44 2.07 -4.96
N PRO A 308 20.14 2.41 -6.22
CA PRO A 308 20.51 1.58 -7.36
C PRO A 308 22.03 1.48 -7.54
N ALA A 309 22.83 2.40 -6.96
CA ALA A 309 24.30 2.36 -7.04
C ALA A 309 24.94 1.24 -6.20
N VAL A 310 24.15 0.55 -5.38
CA VAL A 310 24.54 -0.71 -4.74
C VAL A 310 24.77 -1.81 -5.78
N LEU A 311 24.07 -1.76 -6.92
CA LEU A 311 24.23 -2.71 -8.02
C LEU A 311 25.32 -2.22 -8.97
N ILE A 312 26.23 -3.12 -9.40
CA ILE A 312 27.23 -2.84 -10.44
C ILE A 312 26.59 -2.94 -11.83
N GLU A 313 25.61 -3.82 -11.97
CA GLU A 313 24.83 -4.03 -13.20
C GLU A 313 23.34 -4.07 -12.84
N GLN A 314 22.48 -3.50 -13.69
CA GLN A 314 21.02 -3.54 -13.54
C GLN A 314 20.40 -4.48 -14.59
N PRO A 315 19.96 -5.69 -14.22
CA PRO A 315 19.34 -6.62 -15.18
C PRO A 315 18.09 -6.07 -15.86
N GLY A 316 17.41 -5.09 -15.24
CA GLY A 316 16.24 -4.44 -15.78
C GLY A 316 16.48 -3.43 -16.90
N ASP A 317 17.75 -3.08 -17.19
CA ASP A 317 18.08 -2.14 -18.28
C ASP A 317 17.72 -2.71 -19.66
N ASP A 318 17.87 -4.02 -19.84
CA ASP A 318 17.52 -4.72 -21.08
C ASP A 318 16.06 -5.24 -21.09
N GLU A 319 15.53 -5.59 -19.92
CA GLU A 319 14.19 -6.16 -19.77
C GLU A 319 13.54 -5.69 -18.46
N LEU A 320 12.59 -4.76 -18.56
CA LEU A 320 11.96 -4.11 -17.39
C LEU A 320 11.35 -5.10 -16.38
N ALA A 321 10.85 -6.25 -16.84
CA ALA A 321 10.33 -7.30 -15.96
C ALA A 321 11.38 -7.93 -15.04
N LYS A 322 12.68 -7.77 -15.35
CA LYS A 322 13.83 -8.23 -14.56
C LYS A 322 14.43 -7.14 -13.67
N TYR A 323 13.80 -5.98 -13.57
CA TYR A 323 14.33 -4.88 -12.77
C TYR A 323 14.60 -5.31 -11.33
N VAL A 324 15.83 -5.06 -10.87
CA VAL A 324 16.28 -5.35 -9.51
C VAL A 324 16.17 -4.09 -8.67
N ALA A 325 15.29 -4.10 -7.68
CA ALA A 325 15.14 -2.97 -6.77
C ALA A 325 16.13 -3.08 -5.61
N ALA A 326 16.85 -2.00 -5.32
CA ALA A 326 17.81 -1.95 -4.24
C ALA A 326 17.63 -0.71 -3.38
N SER A 327 17.73 -0.90 -2.07
CA SER A 327 17.72 0.17 -1.07
C SER A 327 18.80 -0.05 -0.02
N SER A 328 19.38 1.02 0.49
CA SER A 328 20.38 0.96 1.55
C SER A 328 20.12 1.96 2.67
N ALA A 329 20.69 1.71 3.83
CA ALA A 329 20.84 2.69 4.89
C ALA A 329 22.05 3.59 4.60
N ALA A 330 21.96 4.89 4.86
CA ALA A 330 23.02 5.85 4.56
C ALA A 330 24.37 5.55 5.25
N ASP A 331 24.33 4.84 6.38
CA ASP A 331 25.52 4.38 7.14
C ASP A 331 26.08 3.04 6.62
N GLY A 332 25.51 2.48 5.56
CA GLY A 332 25.89 1.19 4.98
C GLY A 332 25.54 -0.03 5.85
N SER A 333 24.92 0.16 7.01
CA SER A 333 24.61 -0.92 7.97
C SER A 333 23.59 -1.93 7.48
N LEU A 334 22.81 -1.57 6.47
CA LEU A 334 21.74 -2.40 5.90
C LEU A 334 21.61 -2.14 4.40
N VAL A 335 21.54 -3.24 3.64
CA VAL A 335 21.17 -3.22 2.21
C VAL A 335 20.10 -4.28 1.99
N VAL A 336 19.08 -3.93 1.23
CA VAL A 336 18.01 -4.85 0.81
C VAL A 336 17.86 -4.77 -0.70
N VAL A 337 17.90 -5.92 -1.36
CA VAL A 337 17.80 -6.05 -2.82
C VAL A 337 16.75 -7.10 -3.17
N TYR A 338 15.78 -6.73 -3.98
CA TYR A 338 14.79 -7.67 -4.51
C TYR A 338 15.05 -7.95 -5.98
N THR A 339 15.19 -9.23 -6.33
CA THR A 339 15.23 -9.70 -7.71
C THR A 339 13.97 -10.49 -8.05
N PRO A 340 13.28 -10.17 -9.17
CA PRO A 340 12.06 -10.86 -9.57
C PRO A 340 12.28 -12.20 -10.25
N THR A 341 13.54 -12.58 -10.53
CA THR A 341 13.91 -13.79 -11.25
C THR A 341 15.35 -14.21 -10.93
N GLU A 342 15.74 -15.37 -11.40
CA GLU A 342 17.12 -15.84 -11.28
C GLU A 342 18.11 -14.85 -11.90
N VAL A 343 19.08 -14.44 -11.11
CA VAL A 343 20.15 -13.55 -11.52
C VAL A 343 21.37 -13.74 -10.64
N ARG A 344 22.57 -13.49 -11.18
CA ARG A 344 23.78 -13.33 -10.40
C ARG A 344 23.95 -11.84 -10.08
N LEU A 345 23.54 -11.44 -8.90
CA LEU A 345 23.71 -10.06 -8.47
C LEU A 345 25.19 -9.73 -8.27
N LYS A 346 25.59 -8.54 -8.70
CA LYS A 346 26.93 -7.98 -8.42
C LYS A 346 26.73 -6.73 -7.54
N ILE A 347 27.00 -6.90 -6.26
CA ILE A 347 26.83 -5.86 -5.25
C ILE A 347 28.13 -5.09 -5.06
N ASN A 348 28.09 -3.76 -5.13
CA ASN A 348 29.21 -2.89 -4.83
C ASN A 348 29.37 -2.76 -3.31
N VAL A 349 30.37 -3.44 -2.75
CA VAL A 349 30.64 -3.43 -1.30
C VAL A 349 31.67 -2.41 -0.86
N ALA A 350 32.17 -1.57 -1.77
CA ALA A 350 33.22 -0.60 -1.45
C ALA A 350 32.81 0.42 -0.34
N LYS A 351 31.52 0.65 -0.20
CA LYS A 351 30.96 1.59 0.79
C LYS A 351 30.29 0.88 1.98
N LEU A 352 30.34 -0.45 2.03
CA LEU A 352 29.69 -1.21 3.08
C LEU A 352 30.71 -1.57 4.17
N PRO A 353 30.37 -1.41 5.46
CA PRO A 353 31.25 -1.79 6.57
C PRO A 353 31.40 -3.31 6.61
N ALA A 354 32.62 -3.80 6.77
CA ALA A 354 32.90 -5.22 6.99
C ALA A 354 33.02 -5.52 8.51
N PRO A 355 32.68 -6.73 8.96
CA PRO A 355 32.12 -7.84 8.17
C PRO A 355 30.60 -7.71 7.91
N LEU A 356 30.15 -8.31 6.80
CA LEU A 356 28.74 -8.36 6.41
C LEU A 356 28.16 -9.75 6.66
N LEU A 357 26.92 -9.79 7.13
CA LEU A 357 26.06 -10.97 7.11
C LEU A 357 25.14 -10.86 5.89
N ALA A 358 25.11 -11.88 5.06
CA ALA A 358 24.34 -11.90 3.84
C ALA A 358 23.38 -13.11 3.83
N ASN A 359 22.08 -12.87 3.62
CA ASN A 359 21.09 -13.92 3.54
C ASN A 359 20.18 -13.68 2.33
N TRP A 360 19.90 -14.75 1.61
CA TRP A 360 18.77 -14.85 0.74
C TRP A 360 17.52 -15.18 1.55
N ILE A 361 16.41 -14.56 1.21
CA ILE A 361 15.09 -14.85 1.79
C ILE A 361 14.14 -15.13 0.65
N ASN A 362 13.51 -16.29 0.69
CA ASN A 362 12.48 -16.67 -0.27
C ASN A 362 11.18 -15.94 0.06
N PRO A 363 10.69 -15.02 -0.77
CA PRO A 363 9.49 -14.25 -0.45
C PRO A 363 8.18 -15.06 -0.55
N ARG A 364 8.27 -16.28 -1.11
CA ARG A 364 7.16 -17.23 -1.28
C ARG A 364 6.94 -18.09 -0.03
N THR A 365 8.03 -18.40 0.71
CA THR A 365 8.03 -19.38 1.82
C THR A 365 8.61 -18.83 3.13
N GLY A 366 9.26 -17.67 3.10
CA GLY A 366 10.00 -17.13 4.25
C GLY A 366 11.33 -17.83 4.55
N GLU A 367 11.70 -18.86 3.80
CA GLU A 367 12.95 -19.62 3.99
C GLU A 367 14.15 -18.70 3.85
N ARG A 368 15.13 -18.87 4.75
CA ARG A 368 16.39 -18.11 4.75
C ARG A 368 17.54 -19.03 4.39
N GLN A 369 18.38 -18.57 3.47
CA GLN A 369 19.57 -19.29 3.02
C GLN A 369 20.79 -18.38 3.14
N GLU A 370 21.90 -18.90 3.61
CA GLU A 370 23.16 -18.18 3.60
C GLU A 370 23.64 -17.95 2.15
N VAL A 371 24.17 -16.78 1.91
CA VAL A 371 24.65 -16.41 0.56
C VAL A 371 25.97 -17.07 0.27
N LEU A 372 26.04 -17.88 -0.80
CA LEU A 372 27.28 -18.40 -1.37
C LEU A 372 27.91 -17.31 -2.24
N ALA A 373 28.49 -16.29 -1.60
CA ALA A 373 29.04 -15.14 -2.28
C ALA A 373 30.51 -15.27 -2.57
N VAL A 374 30.95 -14.71 -3.71
CA VAL A 374 32.36 -14.60 -4.10
C VAL A 374 32.75 -13.13 -4.17
N LEU A 375 33.72 -12.74 -3.36
CA LEU A 375 34.28 -11.38 -3.40
C LEU A 375 35.34 -11.26 -4.50
N ARG A 376 35.15 -10.34 -5.44
CA ARG A 376 36.09 -10.00 -6.52
C ARG A 376 36.38 -8.50 -6.50
N GLY A 377 37.46 -8.09 -5.87
CA GLY A 377 37.73 -6.67 -5.64
C GLY A 377 36.65 -6.03 -4.76
N SER A 378 35.93 -5.04 -5.28
CA SER A 378 34.77 -4.41 -4.59
C SER A 378 33.42 -5.02 -4.99
N ALA A 379 33.39 -6.05 -5.82
CA ALA A 379 32.19 -6.74 -6.27
C ALA A 379 31.94 -7.98 -5.42
N LEU A 380 30.79 -8.05 -4.76
CA LEU A 380 30.27 -9.25 -4.12
C LEU A 380 29.28 -9.91 -5.09
N GLU A 381 29.67 -11.04 -5.66
CA GLU A 381 28.80 -11.82 -6.55
C GLU A 381 27.90 -12.74 -5.74
N CYS A 382 26.59 -12.54 -5.85
CA CYS A 382 25.55 -13.28 -5.14
C CYS A 382 24.62 -13.97 -6.15
N PRO A 383 24.83 -15.26 -6.47
CA PRO A 383 23.90 -15.98 -7.33
C PRO A 383 22.58 -16.19 -6.58
N ALA A 384 21.44 -15.95 -7.25
CA ALA A 384 20.14 -16.30 -6.71
C ALA A 384 20.03 -17.83 -6.56
N PRO A 385 19.33 -18.34 -5.53
CA PRO A 385 19.27 -19.78 -5.25
C PRO A 385 18.52 -20.61 -6.30
N ASP A 386 17.49 -20.04 -6.93
CA ASP A 386 16.68 -20.69 -7.97
C ASP A 386 16.11 -19.67 -8.97
N ALA A 387 15.31 -20.16 -9.92
CA ALA A 387 14.67 -19.36 -10.97
C ALA A 387 13.53 -18.44 -10.48
N GLY A 388 13.18 -18.49 -9.20
CA GLY A 388 12.13 -17.64 -8.61
C GLY A 388 12.64 -16.25 -8.24
N ASP A 389 11.73 -15.49 -7.63
CA ASP A 389 12.03 -14.20 -7.01
C ASP A 389 12.69 -14.39 -5.63
N TRP A 390 13.62 -13.49 -5.28
CA TRP A 390 14.39 -13.56 -4.06
C TRP A 390 14.66 -12.17 -3.45
N LEU A 391 14.78 -12.13 -2.13
CA LEU A 391 15.20 -10.95 -1.39
C LEU A 391 16.59 -11.19 -0.79
N LEU A 392 17.58 -10.37 -1.15
CA LEU A 392 18.91 -10.36 -0.54
C LEU A 392 18.94 -9.29 0.57
N VAL A 393 19.32 -9.70 1.78
CA VAL A 393 19.54 -8.81 2.90
C VAL A 393 20.98 -8.87 3.35
N LEU A 394 21.69 -7.74 3.26
CA LEU A 394 23.04 -7.56 3.78
C LEU A 394 22.98 -6.69 5.03
N ARG A 395 23.65 -7.14 6.10
CA ARG A 395 23.72 -6.37 7.36
C ARG A 395 25.16 -6.29 7.83
N ALA A 396 25.57 -5.13 8.35
CA ALA A 396 26.82 -5.04 9.10
C ALA A 396 26.73 -5.90 10.35
N LYS A 397 27.75 -6.74 10.61
CA LYS A 397 27.83 -7.49 11.86
C LYS A 397 28.07 -6.50 13.00
N LYS A 398 27.18 -6.47 13.98
CA LYS A 398 27.42 -5.66 15.19
C LYS A 398 28.71 -6.13 15.83
N PRO A 399 29.60 -5.21 16.29
CA PRO A 399 30.76 -5.61 17.09
C PRO A 399 30.27 -6.39 18.30
N GLU A 400 30.93 -7.51 18.61
CA GLU A 400 30.66 -8.22 19.86
C GLU A 400 30.97 -7.27 21.02
N PRO A 401 30.10 -7.19 22.05
CA PRO A 401 30.42 -6.40 23.23
C PRO A 401 31.77 -6.90 23.77
N GLU A 402 32.72 -5.98 24.01
CA GLU A 402 33.98 -6.33 24.65
C GLU A 402 33.67 -7.11 25.91
N PRO A 403 34.35 -8.24 26.17
CA PRO A 403 34.17 -8.98 27.40
C PRO A 403 34.46 -8.00 28.56
N THR A 404 33.43 -7.69 29.34
CA THR A 404 33.58 -6.86 30.55
C THR A 404 34.59 -7.55 31.42
N GLY A 405 35.84 -7.05 31.39
CA GLY A 405 36.92 -7.54 32.21
C GLY A 405 36.48 -7.49 33.67
N ARG A 406 36.33 -8.65 34.28
CA ARG A 406 36.25 -8.78 35.73
C ARG A 406 37.55 -8.22 36.33
N ARG A 407 37.48 -7.08 36.99
CA ARG A 407 38.46 -6.67 37.95
C ARG A 407 38.07 -7.24 39.31
#